data_8471545f4e4a9fef8eb8d840f4084af5
#
_entry.id   8471545f4e4a9fef8eb8d840f4084af5
#
_cell.length_a   1.000
_cell.length_b   1.000
_cell.length_c   1.000
_cell.angle_alpha   90.00
_cell.angle_beta   90.00
_cell.angle_gamma   90.00
#
_symmetry.space_group_name_H-M   'P 1'
#
loop_
_entity.id
_entity.type
_entity.pdbx_description
1 polymer ?
#
loop_
_entity_poly.entity_id
_entity_poly.type
_entity_poly.pdbx_seq_one_letter_code
_entity_poly.pdbx_strand_id
1 'polypeptide(L)'
;MDWHQYTIDQVETWADRIVQAAWEHGFSQVEFVHGAADVDTRGSLGWAGADAAGRGTIKQVLRKRLYGNRWHRWAHERRDGLHRIHEGSMLIALRENPAPKRDARWPLVPPPAHGA
;
A
#
# COMPACT_ATOMS: atom_id res chain seq x y z
N MET A 1 7.94 -1.12 -0.67
CA MET A 1 7.54 -0.55 0.64
C MET A 1 7.00 -1.64 1.53
N ASP A 2 7.63 -1.85 2.65
CA ASP A 2 7.20 -2.88 3.62
C ASP A 2 6.36 -2.22 4.70
N TRP A 3 5.11 -2.65 4.81
CA TRP A 3 4.14 -2.10 5.76
C TRP A 3 4.03 -2.91 7.05
N HIS A 4 4.85 -3.93 7.21
CA HIS A 4 4.70 -4.95 8.25
C HIS A 4 4.54 -4.40 9.66
N GLN A 5 5.23 -3.32 10.00
CA GLN A 5 5.21 -2.77 11.36
C GLN A 5 4.48 -1.43 11.46
N TYR A 6 3.77 -1.04 10.42
CA TYR A 6 2.99 0.18 10.44
C TYR A 6 1.59 -0.07 11.00
N THR A 7 1.00 0.97 11.57
CA THR A 7 -0.40 0.92 12.01
C THR A 7 -1.33 1.11 10.83
N ILE A 8 -2.59 0.73 11.01
CA ILE A 8 -3.61 0.97 9.98
C ILE A 8 -3.74 2.47 9.68
N ASP A 9 -3.68 3.33 10.70
CA ASP A 9 -3.74 4.77 10.50
C ASP A 9 -2.59 5.27 9.61
N GLN A 10 -1.38 4.76 9.85
CA GLN A 10 -0.23 5.13 9.02
C GLN A 10 -0.39 4.62 7.60
N VAL A 11 -0.88 3.40 7.41
CA VAL A 11 -1.12 2.84 6.09
C VAL A 11 -2.14 3.70 5.33
N GLU A 12 -3.24 4.04 5.97
CA GLU A 12 -4.28 4.85 5.33
C GLU A 12 -3.77 6.24 4.95
N THR A 13 -2.92 6.82 5.79
CA THR A 13 -2.38 8.15 5.52
C THR A 13 -1.34 8.14 4.41
N TRP A 14 -0.49 7.14 4.39
CA TRP A 14 0.71 7.18 3.56
C TRP A 14 0.66 6.36 2.28
N ALA A 15 -0.20 5.34 2.21
CA ALA A 15 -0.26 4.49 1.02
C ALA A 15 -0.58 5.30 -0.24
N ASP A 16 -1.56 6.18 -0.17
CA ASP A 16 -1.95 7.01 -1.30
C ASP A 16 -0.81 7.94 -1.73
N ARG A 17 -0.11 8.50 -0.75
CA ARG A 17 1.02 9.40 -1.01
C ARG A 17 2.19 8.69 -1.67
N ILE A 18 2.43 7.45 -1.28
CA ILE A 18 3.52 6.66 -1.87
C ILE A 18 3.20 6.27 -3.30
N VAL A 19 1.96 5.86 -3.57
CA VAL A 19 1.55 5.57 -4.95
C VAL A 19 1.69 6.81 -5.83
N GLN A 20 1.22 7.94 -5.35
CA GLN A 20 1.35 9.21 -6.08
C GLN A 20 2.81 9.56 -6.32
N ALA A 21 3.66 9.47 -5.29
CA ALA A 21 5.07 9.81 -5.42
C ALA A 21 5.79 8.88 -6.39
N ALA A 22 5.49 7.59 -6.35
CA ALA A 22 6.07 6.64 -7.29
C ALA A 22 5.71 7.01 -8.74
N TRP A 23 4.46 7.39 -8.97
CA TRP A 23 4.05 7.86 -10.30
C TRP A 23 4.74 9.17 -10.67
N GLU A 24 4.83 10.13 -9.74
CA GLU A 24 5.50 11.40 -10.00
C GLU A 24 6.97 11.23 -10.37
N HIS A 25 7.63 10.26 -9.75
CA HIS A 25 9.02 9.94 -10.06
C HIS A 25 9.19 9.11 -11.35
N GLY A 26 8.11 8.72 -12.00
CA GLY A 26 8.18 7.98 -13.24
C GLY A 26 8.38 6.48 -13.10
N PHE A 27 8.16 5.93 -11.94
CA PHE A 27 8.22 4.48 -11.77
C PHE A 27 7.04 3.80 -12.49
N SER A 28 7.29 2.61 -13.01
CA SER A 28 6.25 1.82 -13.67
C SER A 28 5.45 0.97 -12.71
N GLN A 29 5.95 0.77 -11.52
CA GLN A 29 5.30 -0.08 -10.52
C GLN A 29 5.80 0.23 -9.11
N VAL A 30 5.00 -0.14 -8.13
CA VAL A 30 5.39 -0.09 -6.72
C VAL A 30 4.91 -1.37 -6.05
N GLU A 31 5.76 -1.95 -5.23
CA GLU A 31 5.40 -3.13 -4.46
C GLU A 31 5.11 -2.75 -3.01
N PHE A 32 3.98 -3.23 -2.51
CA PHE A 32 3.62 -3.13 -1.11
C PHE A 32 3.69 -4.50 -0.47
N VAL A 33 4.58 -4.67 0.49
CA VAL A 33 4.71 -5.89 1.27
C VAL A 33 3.90 -5.70 2.56
N HIS A 34 2.89 -6.52 2.76
CA HIS A 34 1.96 -6.35 3.88
C HIS A 34 1.83 -7.59 4.76
N GLY A 35 2.47 -8.69 4.38
CA GLY A 35 2.35 -9.94 5.11
C GLY A 35 1.20 -10.80 4.60
N ALA A 36 1.28 -12.11 4.86
CA ALA A 36 0.37 -13.09 4.30
C ALA A 36 -0.95 -13.21 5.07
N ALA A 37 -0.96 -12.91 6.35
CA ALA A 37 -2.11 -13.21 7.21
C ALA A 37 -3.23 -12.18 7.06
N ASP A 38 -4.38 -12.61 6.61
CA ASP A 38 -5.62 -11.86 6.72
C ASP A 38 -6.20 -12.02 8.11
N VAL A 39 -6.19 -13.25 8.57
CA VAL A 39 -6.59 -13.60 9.91
C VAL A 39 -5.32 -13.87 10.67
N ASP A 40 -5.07 -13.08 11.66
CA ASP A 40 -3.90 -13.27 12.46
C ASP A 40 -4.06 -14.50 13.31
N THR A 41 -3.30 -15.52 13.00
CA THR A 41 -3.29 -16.75 13.77
C THR A 41 -2.83 -16.53 15.22
N ARG A 42 -2.23 -15.39 15.49
CA ARG A 42 -1.85 -14.99 16.82
C ARG A 42 -3.02 -14.41 17.59
N GLY A 43 -4.22 -14.74 17.17
CA GLY A 43 -5.42 -14.46 17.91
C GLY A 43 -6.18 -13.26 17.47
N SER A 44 -5.76 -12.61 16.47
CA SER A 44 -6.48 -11.44 15.94
C SER A 44 -6.78 -10.45 17.06
N LEU A 45 -5.81 -10.16 17.85
CA LEU A 45 -6.01 -9.41 19.09
C LEU A 45 -6.01 -7.90 18.88
N GLY A 46 -6.25 -7.45 17.69
CA GLY A 46 -6.26 -6.03 17.40
C GLY A 46 -4.90 -5.37 17.45
N TRP A 47 -3.86 -6.15 17.36
CA TRP A 47 -2.51 -5.61 17.34
C TRP A 47 -2.02 -5.51 15.91
N ALA A 48 -0.82 -5.09 15.69
CA ALA A 48 -0.17 -4.71 14.44
C ALA A 48 -0.91 -4.96 13.11
N GLY A 49 -1.45 -6.13 12.88
CA GLY A 49 -2.09 -6.47 11.61
C GLY A 49 -3.58 -6.19 11.55
N ALA A 50 -4.21 -5.86 12.67
CA ALA A 50 -5.65 -5.65 12.73
C ALA A 50 -5.98 -4.39 13.50
N ASP A 51 -7.14 -3.84 13.20
CA ASP A 51 -7.60 -2.60 13.77
C ASP A 51 -8.84 -2.84 14.62
N ALA A 52 -8.84 -2.34 15.85
CA ALA A 52 -9.98 -2.44 16.76
C ALA A 52 -11.25 -1.79 16.21
N ALA A 53 -11.13 -0.84 15.29
CA ALA A 53 -12.28 -0.24 14.64
C ALA A 53 -12.87 -1.10 13.52
N GLY A 54 -12.34 -2.29 13.28
CA GLY A 54 -12.87 -3.20 12.28
C GLY A 54 -12.46 -2.90 10.84
N ARG A 55 -11.44 -2.09 10.64
CA ARG A 55 -10.94 -1.80 9.29
C ARG A 55 -10.20 -2.97 8.66
N GLY A 56 -9.84 -3.97 9.45
CA GLY A 56 -9.17 -5.17 9.01
C GLY A 56 -7.66 -5.10 9.13
N THR A 57 -7.00 -6.05 8.51
CA THR A 57 -5.53 -6.10 8.48
C THR A 57 -4.98 -5.11 7.46
N ILE A 58 -3.68 -4.84 7.55
CA ILE A 58 -3.00 -4.00 6.55
C ILE A 58 -3.23 -4.56 5.14
N LYS A 59 -3.12 -5.88 4.98
CA LYS A 59 -3.39 -6.55 3.72
C LYS A 59 -4.80 -6.23 3.19
N GLN A 60 -5.80 -6.33 4.04
CA GLN A 60 -7.18 -6.05 3.65
C GLN A 60 -7.39 -4.58 3.29
N VAL A 61 -6.83 -3.67 4.07
CA VAL A 61 -6.92 -2.23 3.79
C VAL A 61 -6.31 -1.89 2.44
N LEU A 62 -5.12 -2.38 2.17
CA LEU A 62 -4.43 -2.10 0.90
C LEU A 62 -5.17 -2.72 -0.28
N ARG A 63 -5.62 -3.97 -0.15
CA ARG A 63 -6.39 -4.63 -1.22
C ARG A 63 -7.71 -3.93 -1.51
N LYS A 64 -8.39 -3.46 -0.47
CA LYS A 64 -9.63 -2.73 -0.64
C LYS A 64 -9.42 -1.44 -1.45
N ARG A 65 -8.33 -0.74 -1.19
CA ARG A 65 -8.00 0.47 -1.95
C ARG A 65 -7.71 0.16 -3.42
N LEU A 66 -6.94 -0.89 -3.67
CA LEU A 66 -6.63 -1.31 -5.03
C LEU A 66 -7.91 -1.74 -5.79
N TYR A 67 -8.71 -2.60 -5.17
CA TYR A 67 -9.92 -3.12 -5.79
C TYR A 67 -10.98 -2.05 -6.01
N GLY A 68 -11.00 -1.02 -5.17
CA GLY A 68 -11.89 0.11 -5.33
C GLY A 68 -11.36 1.19 -6.27
N ASN A 69 -10.26 0.94 -6.95
CA ASN A 69 -9.62 1.89 -7.86
C ASN A 69 -9.31 3.23 -7.21
N ARG A 70 -8.95 3.21 -5.92
CA ARG A 70 -8.65 4.44 -5.18
C ARG A 70 -7.47 5.19 -5.77
N TRP A 71 -6.53 4.48 -6.40
CA TRP A 71 -5.33 5.07 -6.97
C TRP A 71 -5.41 5.29 -8.48
N HIS A 72 -6.62 5.31 -9.04
CA HIS A 72 -6.83 5.36 -10.49
C HIS A 72 -6.16 6.54 -11.20
N ARG A 73 -5.85 7.61 -10.46
CA ARG A 73 -5.15 8.76 -11.04
C ARG A 73 -3.70 8.42 -11.41
N TRP A 74 -3.10 7.49 -10.68
CA TRP A 74 -1.67 7.17 -10.82
C TRP A 74 -1.44 5.72 -11.21
N ALA A 75 -2.36 4.85 -10.91
CA ALA A 75 -2.25 3.42 -11.17
C ALA A 75 -3.32 2.97 -12.16
N HIS A 76 -3.02 1.90 -12.87
CA HIS A 76 -4.01 1.27 -13.74
C HIS A 76 -5.20 0.80 -12.93
N GLU A 77 -6.34 0.66 -13.57
CA GLU A 77 -7.51 0.10 -12.93
C GLU A 77 -7.36 -1.41 -12.78
N ARG A 78 -8.07 -1.96 -11.80
CA ARG A 78 -8.05 -3.41 -11.55
C ARG A 78 -8.44 -4.21 -12.80
N ARG A 79 -9.43 -3.73 -13.55
CA ARG A 79 -9.93 -4.42 -14.75
C ARG A 79 -8.89 -4.56 -15.85
N ASP A 80 -7.83 -3.75 -15.82
CA ASP A 80 -6.77 -3.82 -16.82
C ASP A 80 -5.88 -5.06 -16.64
N GLY A 81 -5.96 -5.73 -15.50
CA GLY A 81 -5.25 -6.98 -15.24
C GLY A 81 -3.74 -6.84 -15.11
N LEU A 82 -3.25 -5.64 -14.85
CA LEU A 82 -1.81 -5.36 -14.82
C LEU A 82 -1.19 -5.47 -13.43
N HIS A 83 -2.03 -5.45 -12.40
CA HIS A 83 -1.54 -5.63 -11.03
C HIS A 83 -1.24 -7.09 -10.74
N ARG A 84 -0.33 -7.33 -9.81
CA ARG A 84 0.00 -8.68 -9.36
C ARG A 84 -0.28 -8.78 -7.88
N ILE A 85 -1.20 -9.66 -7.52
CA ILE A 85 -1.59 -9.88 -6.14
C ILE A 85 -0.98 -11.19 -5.68
N HIS A 86 -0.16 -11.09 -4.64
CA HIS A 86 0.46 -12.23 -3.98
C HIS A 86 -0.08 -12.33 -2.56
N GLU A 87 0.19 -13.44 -1.90
CA GLU A 87 -0.33 -13.64 -0.56
C GLU A 87 0.22 -12.60 0.43
N GLY A 88 1.51 -12.33 0.37
CA GLY A 88 2.18 -11.41 1.30
C GLY A 88 2.47 -10.04 0.75
N SER A 89 2.13 -9.77 -0.51
CA SER A 89 2.45 -8.51 -1.15
C SER A 89 1.52 -8.23 -2.32
N MET A 90 1.61 -7.01 -2.82
CA MET A 90 0.94 -6.65 -4.08
C MET A 90 1.85 -5.76 -4.90
N LEU A 91 1.89 -6.01 -6.20
CA LEU A 91 2.61 -5.21 -7.16
C LEU A 91 1.59 -4.35 -7.89
N ILE A 92 1.72 -3.05 -7.73
CA ILE A 92 0.78 -2.07 -8.30
C ILE A 92 1.39 -1.51 -9.57
N ALA A 93 0.72 -1.72 -10.70
CA ALA A 93 1.14 -1.19 -11.98
C ALA A 93 0.73 0.28 -12.08
N LEU A 94 1.69 1.14 -12.33
CA LEU A 94 1.45 2.57 -12.43
C LEU A 94 1.24 2.99 -13.88
N ARG A 95 0.40 4.01 -14.05
CA ARG A 95 0.18 4.59 -15.36
C ARG A 95 1.46 5.25 -15.86
N GLU A 96 1.60 5.35 -17.16
CA GLU A 96 2.70 6.08 -17.74
C GLU A 96 2.64 7.55 -17.32
N ASN A 97 3.79 8.09 -16.94
CA ASN A 97 3.94 9.51 -16.66
C ASN A 97 4.85 10.12 -17.73
N PRO A 98 4.29 10.88 -18.69
CA PRO A 98 5.10 11.43 -19.78
C PRO A 98 6.06 12.54 -19.33
N ALA A 99 5.88 13.06 -18.11
CA ALA A 99 6.71 14.16 -17.60
C ALA A 99 7.08 13.91 -16.15
N PRO A 100 7.89 12.90 -15.86
CA PRO A 100 8.26 12.59 -14.48
C PRO A 100 9.05 13.72 -13.85
N LYS A 101 8.79 13.99 -12.58
CA LYS A 101 9.48 15.02 -11.81
C LYS A 101 10.79 14.44 -11.27
N ARG A 102 11.90 14.82 -11.85
CA ARG A 102 13.21 14.34 -11.42
C ARG A 102 13.61 14.86 -10.05
N ASP A 103 13.17 16.07 -9.72
CA ASP A 103 13.49 16.72 -8.46
C ASP A 103 12.45 16.46 -7.37
N ALA A 104 11.43 15.66 -7.66
CA ALA A 104 10.43 15.34 -6.67
C ALA A 104 11.06 14.55 -5.51
N ARG A 105 10.73 14.95 -4.30
CA ARG A 105 11.23 14.26 -3.12
C ARG A 105 10.35 13.06 -2.83
N TRP A 106 10.99 11.97 -2.48
CA TRP A 106 10.27 10.81 -1.99
C TRP A 106 9.60 11.17 -0.66
N PRO A 107 8.34 10.78 -0.43
CA PRO A 107 7.67 11.13 0.81
C PRO A 107 8.36 10.47 2.00
N LEU A 108 8.52 11.25 3.06
CA LEU A 108 9.05 10.72 4.31
C LEU A 108 7.92 9.98 5.03
N VAL A 109 8.14 8.71 5.27
CA VAL A 109 7.19 7.88 6.00
C VAL A 109 7.62 7.83 7.46
N PRO A 110 6.70 7.99 8.41
CA PRO A 110 7.09 7.93 9.82
C PRO A 110 7.63 6.54 10.17
N PRO A 111 8.45 6.43 11.23
CA PRO A 111 8.91 5.12 11.66
C PRO A 111 7.73 4.23 12.06
N PRO A 112 7.86 2.91 11.90
CA PRO A 112 6.80 1.99 12.31
C PRO A 112 6.45 2.15 13.79
N ALA A 113 5.17 2.01 14.10
CA ALA A 113 4.70 2.15 15.48
C ALA A 113 5.30 1.10 16.42
N HIS A 114 5.64 -0.06 15.88
CA HIS A 114 6.28 -1.14 16.61
C HIS A 114 7.73 -1.30 16.16
N GLY A 115 8.34 -0.22 15.82
CA GLY A 115 9.72 -0.22 15.36
C GLY A 115 10.62 -0.85 16.40
N ALA A 116 11.26 -1.84 15.99
CA ALA A 116 12.19 -2.57 16.84
C ALA A 116 13.49 -1.83 16.96
#